data_57554e01fbf768dc850ff3439174beeb
#
_entry.id   57554e01fbf768dc850ff3439174beeb
#
_cell.length_a   1.000
_cell.length_b   1.000
_cell.length_c   1.000
_cell.angle_alpha   90.00
_cell.angle_beta   90.00
_cell.angle_gamma   90.00
#
_symmetry.space_group_name_H-M   'P 1'
#
loop_
_entity.id
_entity.type
_entity.pdbx_description
1 polymer ?
#
loop_
_entity_poly.entity_id
_entity_poly.type
_entity_poly.pdbx_seq_one_letter_code
_entity_poly.pdbx_strand_id
1 'polypeptide(L)'
;MTFTTDSVTIDAAGIRSFASKFDPQPYHLGRDAADASLFGGLCASGWHVCALMMRMLSDCVDEAGLKMIGNDNVPWLKWRMPVFENDRLHAVISIAECRHGEGDPNHGEVVCDVDVLNQNDKTVMSLNTVLQVARRDITEAEGARI
;
A
#
# COMPACT_ATOMS: atom_id res chain seq x y z
N MET A 1 8.12 1.49 15.33
CA MET A 1 6.71 1.13 15.51
C MET A 1 6.23 0.45 14.24
N THR A 2 5.57 -0.67 14.39
CA THR A 2 5.13 -1.52 13.28
C THR A 2 3.65 -1.82 13.40
N PHE A 3 2.94 -1.75 12.28
CA PHE A 3 1.51 -2.04 12.18
C PHE A 3 1.28 -3.14 11.17
N THR A 4 0.35 -4.04 11.46
CA THR A 4 -0.10 -5.06 10.52
C THR A 4 -1.56 -4.78 10.18
N THR A 5 -1.87 -4.73 8.89
CA THR A 5 -3.22 -4.43 8.41
C THR A 5 -4.10 -5.68 8.38
N ASP A 6 -5.41 -5.47 8.27
CA ASP A 6 -6.33 -6.53 7.89
C ASP A 6 -5.98 -7.05 6.49
N SER A 7 -6.43 -8.25 6.21
CA SER A 7 -6.20 -8.89 4.90
C SER A 7 -7.28 -8.54 3.90
N VAL A 8 -6.90 -8.50 2.62
CA VAL A 8 -7.81 -8.37 1.49
C VAL A 8 -7.57 -9.53 0.52
N THR A 9 -8.65 -10.16 0.06
CA THR A 9 -8.56 -11.20 -0.96
C THR A 9 -8.76 -10.58 -2.33
N ILE A 10 -7.87 -10.91 -3.26
CA ILE A 10 -7.97 -10.45 -4.64
C ILE A 10 -8.62 -11.53 -5.50
N ASP A 11 -9.71 -11.19 -6.20
CA ASP A 11 -10.42 -12.15 -7.03
C ASP A 11 -10.16 -11.92 -8.53
N ALA A 12 -10.50 -12.92 -9.33
CA ALA A 12 -10.31 -12.86 -10.77
C ALA A 12 -11.09 -11.71 -11.43
N ALA A 13 -12.29 -11.42 -10.95
CA ALA A 13 -13.11 -10.34 -11.48
C ALA A 13 -12.46 -8.98 -11.22
N GLY A 14 -11.91 -8.79 -10.02
CA GLY A 14 -11.16 -7.59 -9.66
C GLY A 14 -9.89 -7.41 -10.49
N ILE A 15 -9.13 -8.48 -10.68
CA ILE A 15 -7.91 -8.48 -11.51
C ILE A 15 -8.25 -8.01 -12.93
N ARG A 16 -9.27 -8.60 -13.55
CA ARG A 16 -9.67 -8.26 -14.92
C ARG A 16 -10.25 -6.85 -15.02
N SER A 17 -11.05 -6.44 -14.06
CA SER A 17 -11.68 -5.12 -14.04
C SER A 17 -10.62 -4.01 -13.98
N PHE A 18 -9.67 -4.11 -13.07
CA PHE A 18 -8.58 -3.16 -12.98
C PHE A 18 -7.74 -3.15 -14.25
N ALA A 19 -7.33 -4.32 -14.71
CA ALA A 19 -6.46 -4.46 -15.86
C ALA A 19 -7.10 -3.93 -17.15
N SER A 20 -8.38 -4.19 -17.36
CA SER A 20 -9.09 -3.71 -18.57
C SER A 20 -9.11 -2.20 -18.66
N LYS A 21 -9.04 -1.50 -17.53
CA LYS A 21 -9.06 -0.04 -17.49
C LYS A 21 -7.66 0.58 -17.54
N PHE A 22 -6.67 -0.07 -16.91
CA PHE A 22 -5.40 0.58 -16.62
C PHE A 22 -4.16 -0.19 -17.09
N ASP A 23 -4.25 -1.50 -17.31
CA ASP A 23 -3.09 -2.34 -17.68
C ASP A 23 -3.56 -3.56 -18.48
N PRO A 24 -4.04 -3.35 -19.72
CA PRO A 24 -4.73 -4.39 -20.48
C PRO A 24 -3.78 -5.40 -21.12
N GLN A 25 -2.87 -5.97 -20.35
CA GLN A 25 -2.00 -7.02 -20.83
C GLN A 25 -2.76 -8.36 -20.85
N PRO A 26 -2.54 -9.22 -21.84
CA PRO A 26 -3.27 -10.48 -21.96
C PRO A 26 -3.20 -11.35 -20.71
N TYR A 27 -2.07 -11.40 -20.02
CA TYR A 27 -1.87 -12.23 -18.83
C TYR A 27 -2.58 -11.68 -17.57
N HIS A 28 -3.16 -10.48 -17.65
CA HIS A 28 -4.04 -9.92 -16.62
C HIS A 28 -5.52 -10.03 -16.97
N LEU A 29 -5.86 -10.45 -18.20
CA LEU A 29 -7.21 -10.43 -18.72
C LEU A 29 -7.81 -11.81 -18.93
N GLY A 30 -7.02 -12.83 -19.21
CA GLY A 30 -7.52 -14.15 -19.54
C GLY A 30 -6.61 -15.27 -19.04
N ARG A 31 -7.24 -16.41 -18.68
CA ARG A 31 -6.53 -17.55 -18.12
C ARG A 31 -5.59 -18.22 -19.13
N ASP A 32 -6.01 -18.37 -20.39
CA ASP A 32 -5.20 -19.04 -21.40
C ASP A 32 -3.89 -18.29 -21.65
N ALA A 33 -3.98 -16.96 -21.83
CA ALA A 33 -2.82 -16.10 -22.01
C ALA A 33 -1.95 -16.07 -20.74
N ALA A 34 -2.58 -16.04 -19.57
CA ALA A 34 -1.90 -16.05 -18.29
C ALA A 34 -1.13 -17.35 -18.05
N ASP A 35 -1.75 -18.49 -18.33
CA ASP A 35 -1.11 -19.81 -18.18
C ASP A 35 0.09 -19.97 -19.14
N ALA A 36 0.02 -19.37 -20.32
CA ALA A 36 1.10 -19.38 -21.31
C ALA A 36 2.19 -18.33 -21.01
N SER A 37 1.97 -17.44 -20.06
CA SER A 37 2.91 -16.35 -19.71
C SER A 37 4.01 -16.84 -18.76
N LEU A 38 4.99 -15.95 -18.52
CA LEU A 38 6.04 -16.16 -17.52
C LEU A 38 5.49 -16.37 -16.12
N PHE A 39 4.29 -15.87 -15.85
CA PHE A 39 3.67 -15.96 -14.52
C PHE A 39 2.99 -17.30 -14.27
N GLY A 40 2.62 -18.05 -15.31
CA GLY A 40 2.00 -19.36 -15.19
C GLY A 40 0.59 -19.38 -14.61
N GLY A 41 -0.09 -18.23 -14.57
CA GLY A 41 -1.44 -18.09 -14.04
C GLY A 41 -1.92 -16.65 -14.08
N LEU A 42 -3.24 -16.45 -13.91
CA LEU A 42 -3.85 -15.14 -13.89
C LEU A 42 -3.35 -14.34 -12.68
N CYS A 43 -2.63 -13.28 -12.93
CA CYS A 43 -2.06 -12.44 -11.90
C CYS A 43 -2.53 -10.99 -12.03
N ALA A 44 -2.55 -10.30 -10.90
CA ALA A 44 -2.89 -8.90 -10.82
C ALA A 44 -1.81 -8.03 -11.44
N SER A 45 -2.22 -6.92 -12.06
CA SER A 45 -1.30 -5.83 -12.39
C SER A 45 -0.56 -5.38 -11.13
N GLY A 46 0.74 -5.10 -11.26
CA GLY A 46 1.51 -4.54 -10.15
C GLY A 46 0.90 -3.23 -9.63
N TRP A 47 0.34 -2.43 -10.51
CA TRP A 47 -0.34 -1.18 -10.12
C TRP A 47 -1.64 -1.42 -9.36
N HIS A 48 -2.30 -2.54 -9.59
CA HIS A 48 -3.44 -2.98 -8.80
C HIS A 48 -3.01 -3.30 -7.37
N VAL A 49 -1.89 -4.00 -7.22
CA VAL A 49 -1.31 -4.29 -5.90
C VAL A 49 -0.95 -2.99 -5.18
N CYS A 50 -0.41 -1.99 -5.89
CA CYS A 50 -0.15 -0.66 -5.33
C CYS A 50 -1.44 0.00 -4.82
N ALA A 51 -2.53 -0.08 -5.57
CA ALA A 51 -3.82 0.49 -5.17
C ALA A 51 -4.37 -0.19 -3.91
N LEU A 52 -4.27 -1.51 -3.84
CA LEU A 52 -4.68 -2.27 -2.64
C LEU A 52 -3.81 -1.93 -1.43
N MET A 53 -2.51 -1.82 -1.62
CA MET A 53 -1.59 -1.36 -0.58
C MET A 53 -1.98 0.01 -0.05
N MET A 54 -2.30 0.94 -0.94
CA MET A 54 -2.70 2.29 -0.53
C MET A 54 -3.99 2.27 0.27
N ARG A 55 -4.95 1.42 -0.06
CA ARG A 55 -6.16 1.24 0.74
C ARG A 55 -5.83 0.74 2.14
N MET A 56 -4.99 -0.28 2.25
CA MET A 56 -4.57 -0.83 3.54
C MET A 56 -3.81 0.21 4.37
N LEU A 57 -2.91 0.96 3.73
CA LEU A 57 -2.15 2.03 4.38
C LEU A 57 -3.08 3.15 4.88
N SER A 58 -4.02 3.58 4.05
CA SER A 58 -4.98 4.63 4.40
C SER A 58 -5.84 4.24 5.58
N ASP A 59 -6.35 3.01 5.61
CA ASP A 59 -7.14 2.52 6.73
C ASP A 59 -6.31 2.48 8.02
N CYS A 60 -5.05 2.06 7.92
CA CYS A 60 -4.12 2.01 9.05
C CYS A 60 -3.83 3.41 9.60
N VAL A 61 -3.58 4.37 8.73
CA VAL A 61 -3.34 5.78 9.11
C VAL A 61 -4.55 6.38 9.80
N ASP A 62 -5.74 6.10 9.28
CA ASP A 62 -7.00 6.57 9.85
C ASP A 62 -7.23 5.98 11.24
N GLU A 63 -7.05 4.67 11.40
CA GLU A 63 -7.18 3.97 12.70
C GLU A 63 -6.16 4.49 13.72
N ALA A 64 -4.97 4.88 13.29
CA ALA A 64 -3.95 5.48 14.14
C ALA A 64 -4.27 6.93 14.56
N GLY A 65 -5.34 7.50 14.04
CA GLY A 65 -5.75 8.86 14.34
C GLY A 65 -4.91 9.94 13.65
N LEU A 66 -4.14 9.57 12.64
CA LEU A 66 -3.37 10.52 11.86
C LEU A 66 -4.21 11.05 10.71
N LYS A 67 -4.02 12.32 10.39
CA LYS A 67 -4.66 12.94 9.24
C LYS A 67 -3.65 13.10 8.11
N MET A 68 -3.79 12.26 7.10
CA MET A 68 -2.97 12.36 5.89
C MET A 68 -3.41 13.56 5.07
N ILE A 69 -2.47 14.41 4.69
CA ILE A 69 -2.71 15.58 3.85
C ILE A 69 -1.99 15.49 2.50
N GLY A 70 -1.14 14.49 2.32
CA GLY A 70 -0.48 14.25 1.04
C GLY A 70 0.43 13.04 1.09
N ASN A 71 0.83 12.61 -0.08
CA ASN A 71 1.83 11.57 -0.29
C ASN A 71 2.52 11.89 -1.61
N ASP A 72 3.61 12.64 -1.54
CA ASP A 72 4.27 13.18 -2.72
C ASP A 72 5.59 12.48 -3.07
N ASN A 73 5.99 11.49 -2.27
CA ASN A 73 7.27 10.85 -2.48
C ASN A 73 7.22 9.35 -2.16
N VAL A 74 7.58 8.56 -3.16
CA VAL A 74 7.83 7.12 -3.04
C VAL A 74 9.25 6.90 -3.53
N PRO A 75 10.27 6.98 -2.66
CA PRO A 75 11.67 6.88 -3.05
C PRO A 75 12.01 5.61 -3.82
N TRP A 76 11.38 4.49 -3.46
CA TRP A 76 11.53 3.24 -4.19
C TRP A 76 10.32 2.34 -3.98
N LEU A 77 10.09 1.46 -4.96
CA LEU A 77 9.07 0.44 -4.94
C LEU A 77 9.57 -0.75 -5.76
N LYS A 78 9.35 -1.96 -5.25
CA LYS A 78 9.70 -3.19 -5.95
C LYS A 78 8.56 -4.19 -5.88
N TRP A 79 8.16 -4.70 -7.02
CA TRP A 79 7.31 -5.90 -7.11
C TRP A 79 8.23 -7.11 -7.05
N ARG A 80 8.05 -7.96 -6.04
CA ARG A 80 8.95 -9.06 -5.77
C ARG A 80 8.43 -10.40 -6.27
N MET A 81 7.11 -10.58 -6.26
CA MET A 81 6.45 -11.80 -6.70
C MET A 81 5.11 -11.47 -7.33
N PRO A 82 4.63 -12.28 -8.31
CA PRO A 82 3.27 -12.12 -8.83
C PRO A 82 2.24 -12.38 -7.75
N VAL A 83 1.12 -11.66 -7.87
CA VAL A 83 -0.07 -11.86 -7.03
C VAL A 83 -1.12 -12.55 -7.89
N PHE A 84 -1.51 -13.74 -7.50
CA PHE A 84 -2.47 -14.55 -8.25
C PHE A 84 -3.89 -14.38 -7.72
N GLU A 85 -4.86 -14.80 -8.54
CA GLU A 85 -6.25 -14.82 -8.10
C GLU A 85 -6.40 -15.64 -6.81
N ASN A 86 -7.25 -15.15 -5.91
CA ASN A 86 -7.53 -15.70 -4.59
C ASN A 86 -6.40 -15.58 -3.58
N ASP A 87 -5.30 -14.91 -3.93
CA ASP A 87 -4.30 -14.54 -2.94
C ASP A 87 -4.93 -13.57 -1.92
N ARG A 88 -4.51 -13.73 -0.68
CA ARG A 88 -4.94 -12.88 0.42
C ARG A 88 -3.76 -12.06 0.89
N LEU A 89 -3.87 -10.75 0.74
CA LEU A 89 -2.80 -9.82 1.02
C LEU A 89 -3.01 -9.08 2.33
N HIS A 90 -1.94 -8.85 3.05
CA HIS A 90 -1.90 -7.90 4.15
C HIS A 90 -0.61 -7.08 4.06
N ALA A 91 -0.57 -5.95 4.72
CA ALA A 91 0.61 -5.11 4.74
C ALA A 91 1.19 -5.03 6.16
N VAL A 92 2.52 -4.99 6.22
CA VAL A 92 3.28 -4.68 7.43
C VAL A 92 3.93 -3.31 7.20
N ILE A 93 3.57 -2.36 8.02
CA ILE A 93 3.98 -0.97 7.89
C ILE A 93 4.88 -0.62 9.07
N SER A 94 6.11 -0.27 8.78
CA SER A 94 7.09 0.15 9.79
C SER A 94 7.38 1.64 9.65
N ILE A 95 7.25 2.39 10.73
CA ILE A 95 7.61 3.80 10.73
C ILE A 95 9.11 3.90 10.92
N ALA A 96 9.80 4.32 9.86
CA ALA A 96 11.25 4.48 9.85
C ALA A 96 11.68 5.80 10.48
N GLU A 97 10.93 6.87 10.23
CA GLU A 97 11.28 8.21 10.67
C GLU A 97 10.03 9.09 10.73
N CYS A 98 10.00 9.98 11.72
CA CYS A 98 9.05 11.09 11.78
C CYS A 98 9.86 12.38 11.78
N ARG A 99 9.50 13.31 10.91
CA ARG A 99 10.23 14.57 10.78
C ARG A 99 9.30 15.74 10.51
N HIS A 100 9.84 16.94 10.70
CA HIS A 100 9.12 18.16 10.37
C HIS A 100 9.01 18.31 8.85
N GLY A 101 7.85 18.72 8.37
CA GLY A 101 7.67 19.07 6.97
C GLY A 101 8.37 20.37 6.63
N GLU A 102 8.80 20.48 5.39
CA GLU A 102 9.42 21.71 4.89
C GLU A 102 8.36 22.77 4.60
N GLY A 103 8.62 23.99 5.03
CA GLY A 103 7.86 25.18 4.65
C GLY A 103 6.53 25.41 5.36
N ASP A 104 5.93 24.40 5.97
CA ASP A 104 4.66 24.52 6.71
C ASP A 104 4.83 23.98 8.13
N PRO A 105 4.73 24.84 9.17
CA PRO A 105 4.88 24.40 10.55
C PRO A 105 3.74 23.48 11.02
N ASN A 106 2.63 23.43 10.29
CA ASN A 106 1.46 22.62 10.65
C ASN A 106 1.46 21.22 10.03
N HIS A 107 2.53 20.89 9.29
CA HIS A 107 2.62 19.57 8.70
C HIS A 107 3.90 18.85 9.10
N GLY A 108 3.81 17.54 9.20
CA GLY A 108 4.94 16.66 9.43
C GLY A 108 5.03 15.60 8.37
N GLU A 109 6.16 14.91 8.32
CA GLU A 109 6.38 13.79 7.42
C GLU A 109 6.58 12.52 8.21
N VAL A 110 5.96 11.44 7.75
CA VAL A 110 6.14 10.10 8.30
C VAL A 110 6.69 9.22 7.19
N VAL A 111 7.91 8.74 7.41
CA VAL A 111 8.57 7.84 6.46
C VAL A 111 8.21 6.42 6.83
N CYS A 112 7.58 5.71 5.91
CA CYS A 112 7.11 4.35 6.11
C CYS A 112 7.83 3.38 5.19
N ASP A 113 8.27 2.26 5.75
CA ASP A 113 8.62 1.06 4.99
C ASP A 113 7.42 0.13 5.01
N VAL A 114 7.00 -0.31 3.84
CA VAL A 114 5.82 -1.15 3.68
C VAL A 114 6.19 -2.43 2.95
N ASP A 115 5.85 -3.56 3.54
CA ASP A 115 5.88 -4.86 2.89
C ASP A 115 4.45 -5.38 2.73
N VAL A 116 4.11 -5.79 1.53
CA VAL A 116 2.84 -6.47 1.24
C VAL A 116 3.14 -7.96 1.12
N LEU A 117 2.43 -8.77 1.90
CA LEU A 117 2.64 -10.21 2.00
C LEU A 117 1.39 -10.96 1.56
N ASN A 118 1.60 -12.16 1.02
CA ASN A 118 0.49 -13.07 0.70
C ASN A 118 0.16 -13.97 1.89
N GLN A 119 -0.77 -14.92 1.70
CA GLN A 119 -1.23 -15.86 2.72
C GLN A 119 -0.14 -16.80 3.23
N ASN A 120 0.97 -16.93 2.52
CA ASN A 120 2.12 -17.75 2.92
C ASN A 120 3.24 -16.93 3.55
N ASP A 121 2.93 -15.68 3.93
CA ASP A 121 3.88 -14.70 4.47
C ASP A 121 5.07 -14.42 3.55
N LYS A 122 4.84 -14.56 2.24
CA LYS A 122 5.84 -14.17 1.23
C LYS A 122 5.61 -12.73 0.82
N THR A 123 6.68 -11.96 0.78
CA THR A 123 6.63 -10.56 0.36
C THR A 123 6.41 -10.47 -1.16
N VAL A 124 5.30 -9.88 -1.55
CA VAL A 124 4.95 -9.69 -2.98
C VAL A 124 5.34 -8.31 -3.48
N MET A 125 5.38 -7.33 -2.59
CA MET A 125 5.78 -5.96 -2.93
C MET A 125 6.40 -5.29 -1.70
N SER A 126 7.41 -4.47 -1.92
CA SER A 126 8.01 -3.64 -0.88
C SER A 126 8.16 -2.23 -1.41
N LEU A 127 8.00 -1.24 -0.54
CA LEU A 127 8.20 0.15 -0.89
C LEU A 127 8.59 0.99 0.32
N ASN A 128 9.14 2.15 0.03
CA ASN A 128 9.29 3.24 0.99
C ASN A 128 8.41 4.39 0.51
N THR A 129 7.66 4.98 1.39
CA THR A 129 6.78 6.11 1.06
C THR A 129 6.84 7.15 2.16
N VAL A 130 6.74 8.41 1.77
CA VAL A 130 6.74 9.55 2.70
C VAL A 130 5.34 10.13 2.73
N LEU A 131 4.68 10.00 3.87
CA LEU A 131 3.35 10.55 4.08
C LEU A 131 3.47 11.94 4.68
N GLN A 132 2.69 12.87 4.16
CA GLN A 132 2.51 14.17 4.77
C GLN A 132 1.28 14.13 5.65
N VAL A 133 1.47 14.47 6.91
CA VAL A 133 0.40 14.41 7.91
C VAL A 133 0.24 15.76 8.59
N ALA A 134 -0.97 16.07 9.01
CA ALA A 134 -1.23 17.26 9.80
C ALA A 134 -0.60 17.09 11.18
N ARG A 135 0.14 18.10 11.62
CA ARG A 135 0.66 18.13 12.99
C ARG A 135 -0.47 18.48 13.95
N ARG A 136 -0.40 17.89 15.12
CA ARG A 136 -1.29 18.32 16.19
C ARG A 136 -0.96 19.75 16.56
N ASP A 137 -2.00 20.57 16.77
CA ASP A 137 -1.82 21.86 17.40
C ASP A 137 -1.20 21.63 18.80
N ILE A 138 -0.25 22.48 19.17
CA ILE A 138 0.38 22.42 20.49
C ILE A 138 -0.66 22.50 21.59
N THR A 139 -1.68 23.34 21.42
CA THR A 139 -2.79 23.51 22.36
C THR A 139 -3.60 22.21 22.50
N GLU A 140 -3.89 21.51 21.40
CA GLU A 140 -4.56 20.21 21.41
C GLU A 140 -3.67 19.15 22.07
N ALA A 141 -2.38 19.16 21.77
CA ALA A 141 -1.46 18.22 22.36
C ALA A 141 -1.31 18.41 23.88
N GLU A 142 -1.32 19.64 24.38
CA GLU A 142 -1.34 19.96 25.80
C GLU A 142 -2.67 19.54 26.41
N GLY A 143 -3.78 19.82 25.77
CA GLY A 143 -5.11 19.36 26.19
C GLY A 143 -5.22 17.86 26.26
N ALA A 144 -4.63 17.13 25.34
CA ALA A 144 -4.65 15.67 25.32
C ALA A 144 -3.79 15.04 26.42
N ARG A 145 -2.88 15.78 27.02
CA ARG A 145 -2.05 15.32 28.13
C ARG A 145 -2.68 15.53 29.50
N ILE A 146 -3.70 16.34 29.52
CA ILE A 146 -4.47 16.61 30.72
C ILE A 146 -5.59 15.59 30.89
#